data_e48088980c9088902fd9a7c682d5b9f8
#
_entry.id   e48088980c9088902fd9a7c682d5b9f8
#
_cell.length_a   1.000
_cell.length_b   1.000
_cell.length_c   1.000
_cell.angle_alpha   90.00
_cell.angle_beta   90.00
_cell.angle_gamma   90.00
#
_symmetry.space_group_name_H-M   'P 1'
#
loop_
_entity.id
_entity.type
_entity.pdbx_description
1 polymer ?
#
loop_
_entity_poly.entity_id
_entity_poly.type
_entity_poly.pdbx_seq_one_letter_code
_entity_poly.pdbx_strand_id
1 'polypeptide(L)'
;MKKLALCAIASCLLVLATAANAHSAYDGSWNLVFVTRSGACDATYNFTVDISNGVVTHPNLVRFRGYVARSGAVRASVTVQDKYASGAGRLSGATGHGRWSGRSGNALCAGYWTAQRN
;
A
#
# COMPACT_ATOMS: atom_id res chain seq x y z
N MET A 1 43.78 13.08 -34.90
CA MET A 1 43.85 13.79 -33.65
C MET A 1 42.52 14.42 -33.18
N LYS A 2 41.55 14.50 -34.03
CA LYS A 2 40.26 15.09 -33.70
C LYS A 2 39.15 14.06 -33.39
N LYS A 3 39.52 12.81 -33.22
CA LYS A 3 38.54 11.72 -33.10
C LYS A 3 38.23 11.33 -31.67
N LEU A 4 38.81 11.99 -30.69
CA LEU A 4 38.69 11.61 -29.31
C LEU A 4 37.58 12.35 -28.56
N ALA A 5 36.91 13.31 -29.20
CA ALA A 5 35.91 14.13 -28.55
C ALA A 5 34.49 13.58 -28.64
N LEU A 6 34.28 12.50 -29.37
CA LEU A 6 32.93 12.00 -29.66
C LEU A 6 32.43 10.87 -28.74
N CYS A 7 33.29 10.34 -27.88
CA CYS A 7 32.93 9.21 -27.03
C CYS A 7 32.34 9.59 -25.67
N ALA A 8 32.30 10.86 -25.31
CA ALA A 8 31.90 11.29 -23.98
C ALA A 8 30.40 11.54 -23.83
N ILE A 9 29.64 11.56 -24.92
CA ILE A 9 28.24 12.01 -24.88
C ILE A 9 27.27 10.85 -24.73
N ALA A 10 27.68 9.61 -24.95
CA ALA A 10 26.77 8.46 -24.94
C ALA A 10 26.47 7.89 -23.57
N SER A 11 27.22 8.27 -22.53
CA SER A 11 27.08 7.66 -21.21
C SER A 11 26.07 8.32 -20.30
N CYS A 12 25.53 9.49 -20.63
CA CYS A 12 24.63 10.22 -19.75
C CYS A 12 23.16 9.84 -19.88
N LEU A 13 22.79 9.06 -20.91
CA LEU A 13 21.38 8.76 -21.18
C LEU A 13 20.84 7.53 -20.45
N LEU A 14 21.73 6.73 -19.85
CA LEU A 14 21.32 5.47 -19.19
C LEU A 14 20.87 5.65 -17.74
N VAL A 15 21.13 6.79 -17.12
CA VAL A 15 20.83 7.00 -15.70
C VAL A 15 19.36 7.38 -15.47
N LEU A 16 18.63 7.83 -16.49
CA LEU A 16 17.25 8.29 -16.35
C LEU A 16 16.23 7.14 -16.35
N ALA A 17 16.59 5.94 -16.80
CA ALA A 17 15.65 4.83 -16.92
C ALA A 17 15.38 4.10 -15.61
N THR A 18 16.24 4.22 -14.59
CA THR A 18 16.10 3.49 -13.33
C THR A 18 15.25 4.20 -12.28
N ALA A 19 15.02 5.51 -12.43
CA ALA A 19 14.26 6.28 -11.47
C ALA A 19 12.73 6.06 -11.57
N ALA A 20 12.24 5.64 -12.75
CA ALA A 20 10.81 5.53 -13.01
C ALA A 20 10.14 4.33 -12.33
N ASN A 21 10.90 3.30 -11.92
CA ASN A 21 10.35 2.07 -11.37
C ASN A 21 10.33 2.03 -9.85
N ALA A 22 10.78 3.09 -9.18
CA ALA A 22 10.92 3.09 -7.72
C ALA A 22 9.59 3.04 -6.97
N HIS A 23 8.46 3.47 -7.61
CA HIS A 23 7.14 3.49 -7.00
C HIS A 23 6.28 2.26 -7.32
N SER A 24 6.73 1.39 -8.21
CA SER A 24 5.93 0.25 -8.67
C SER A 24 6.28 -1.06 -7.99
N ALA A 25 7.15 -1.05 -6.98
CA ALA A 25 7.61 -2.27 -6.32
C ALA A 25 6.49 -3.09 -5.69
N TYR A 26 5.41 -2.44 -5.29
CA TYR A 26 4.28 -3.08 -4.61
C TYR A 26 3.01 -3.08 -5.45
N ASP A 27 3.10 -2.70 -6.71
CA ASP A 27 1.94 -2.67 -7.60
C ASP A 27 1.35 -4.07 -7.78
N GLY A 28 0.05 -4.12 -7.96
CA GLY A 28 -0.68 -5.35 -8.18
C GLY A 28 -1.87 -5.51 -7.26
N SER A 29 -2.47 -6.69 -7.30
CA SER A 29 -3.60 -7.06 -6.47
C SER A 29 -3.12 -7.69 -5.17
N TRP A 30 -3.71 -7.27 -4.06
CA TRP A 30 -3.34 -7.71 -2.72
C TRP A 30 -4.57 -8.15 -1.95
N ASN A 31 -4.46 -9.24 -1.21
CA ASN A 31 -5.46 -9.66 -0.24
C ASN A 31 -5.09 -9.16 1.13
N LEU A 32 -6.05 -8.50 1.79
CA LEU A 32 -5.90 -7.99 3.15
C LEU A 32 -6.83 -8.75 4.08
N VAL A 33 -6.31 -9.16 5.22
CA VAL A 33 -7.09 -9.74 6.30
C VAL A 33 -6.92 -8.87 7.53
N PHE A 34 -8.03 -8.35 8.03
CA PHE A 34 -8.07 -7.56 9.26
C PHE A 34 -8.62 -8.44 10.37
N VAL A 35 -7.91 -8.53 11.47
CA VAL A 35 -8.29 -9.33 12.63
C VAL A 35 -8.58 -8.39 13.80
N THR A 36 -9.76 -8.53 14.39
CA THR A 36 -10.16 -7.76 15.57
C THR A 36 -9.62 -8.40 16.83
N ARG A 37 -8.86 -7.65 17.61
CA ARG A 37 -8.30 -8.07 18.90
C ARG A 37 -9.06 -7.51 20.07
N SER A 38 -9.64 -6.32 19.92
CA SER A 38 -10.41 -5.68 20.97
C SER A 38 -11.62 -4.98 20.37
N GLY A 39 -12.69 -4.89 21.14
CA GLY A 39 -13.93 -4.24 20.74
C GLY A 39 -14.93 -5.19 20.09
N ALA A 40 -16.15 -4.68 19.89
CA ALA A 40 -17.28 -5.48 19.42
C ALA A 40 -17.46 -5.39 17.89
N CYS A 41 -16.37 -5.41 17.14
CA CYS A 41 -16.42 -5.54 15.69
C CYS A 41 -16.36 -7.00 15.27
N ASP A 42 -16.64 -7.29 13.99
CA ASP A 42 -16.51 -8.64 13.48
C ASP A 42 -15.08 -9.15 13.67
N ALA A 43 -14.95 -10.45 13.86
CA ALA A 43 -13.67 -11.08 14.16
C ALA A 43 -12.65 -10.87 13.05
N THR A 44 -13.09 -10.93 11.80
CA THR A 44 -12.22 -10.72 10.62
C THR A 44 -12.95 -9.96 9.53
N TYR A 45 -12.16 -9.23 8.73
CA TYR A 45 -12.60 -8.60 7.48
C TYR A 45 -11.60 -8.95 6.41
N ASN A 46 -12.10 -9.26 5.20
CA ASN A 46 -11.27 -9.58 4.06
C ASN A 46 -11.51 -8.55 2.96
N PHE A 47 -10.42 -8.02 2.41
CA PHE A 47 -10.47 -7.07 1.31
C PHE A 47 -9.48 -7.47 0.24
N THR A 48 -9.87 -7.30 -1.02
CA THR A 48 -8.93 -7.31 -2.13
C THR A 48 -8.77 -5.87 -2.60
N VAL A 49 -7.53 -5.40 -2.62
CA VAL A 49 -7.20 -4.03 -3.04
C VAL A 49 -6.21 -4.07 -4.18
N ASP A 50 -6.15 -2.96 -4.91
CA ASP A 50 -5.16 -2.75 -5.95
C ASP A 50 -4.18 -1.67 -5.52
N ILE A 51 -2.90 -1.92 -5.76
CA ILE A 51 -1.87 -0.92 -5.58
C ILE A 51 -1.34 -0.54 -6.95
N SER A 52 -1.35 0.75 -7.24
CA SER A 52 -0.82 1.31 -8.46
C SER A 52 -0.06 2.59 -8.14
N ASN A 53 1.23 2.57 -8.41
CA ASN A 53 2.09 3.74 -8.21
C ASN A 53 2.05 4.27 -6.78
N GLY A 54 2.02 3.36 -5.81
CA GLY A 54 1.96 3.70 -4.39
C GLY A 54 0.59 4.10 -3.86
N VAL A 55 -0.45 4.04 -4.70
CA VAL A 55 -1.82 4.36 -4.29
C VAL A 55 -2.62 3.08 -4.16
N VAL A 56 -3.25 2.90 -3.01
CA VAL A 56 -4.09 1.73 -2.73
C VAL A 56 -5.54 2.11 -2.98
N THR A 57 -6.23 1.31 -3.77
CA THR A 57 -7.64 1.53 -4.09
C THR A 57 -8.44 0.26 -3.89
N HIS A 58 -9.75 0.43 -3.67
CA HIS A 58 -10.71 -0.66 -3.61
C HIS A 58 -11.81 -0.40 -4.63
N PRO A 59 -12.18 -1.38 -5.47
CA PRO A 59 -13.11 -1.15 -6.58
C PRO A 59 -14.51 -0.73 -6.14
N ASN A 60 -14.95 -1.15 -4.96
CA ASN A 60 -16.30 -0.92 -4.48
C ASN A 60 -16.40 0.06 -3.30
N LEU A 61 -15.27 0.46 -2.72
CA LEU A 61 -15.26 1.36 -1.57
C LEU A 61 -14.73 2.72 -1.98
N VAL A 62 -15.62 3.65 -2.22
CA VAL A 62 -15.31 5.00 -2.70
C VAL A 62 -14.47 5.77 -1.67
N ARG A 63 -14.65 5.49 -0.38
CA ARG A 63 -13.93 6.16 0.70
C ARG A 63 -12.80 5.32 1.27
N PHE A 64 -12.17 4.55 0.45
CA PHE A 64 -10.93 3.86 0.78
C PHE A 64 -9.76 4.70 0.26
N ARG A 65 -8.82 5.00 1.16
CA ARG A 65 -7.60 5.73 0.81
C ARG A 65 -6.40 5.04 1.42
N GLY A 66 -5.37 4.81 0.62
CA GLY A 66 -4.15 4.22 1.11
C GLY A 66 -2.97 4.61 0.26
N TYR A 67 -1.81 4.67 0.90
CA TYR A 67 -0.54 5.02 0.27
C TYR A 67 0.54 4.09 0.75
N VAL A 68 1.39 3.68 -0.18
CA VAL A 68 2.57 2.87 0.09
C VAL A 68 3.80 3.67 -0.30
N ALA A 69 4.68 3.92 0.67
CA ALA A 69 5.96 4.56 0.42
C ALA A 69 6.94 3.58 -0.23
N ARG A 70 8.03 4.10 -0.79
CA ARG A 70 9.08 3.25 -1.36
C ARG A 70 9.64 2.26 -0.36
N SER A 71 9.71 2.63 0.90
CA SER A 71 10.17 1.76 1.99
C SER A 71 9.23 0.60 2.27
N GLY A 72 8.01 0.63 1.71
CA GLY A 72 6.95 -0.31 2.04
C GLY A 72 6.04 0.17 3.16
N ALA A 73 6.32 1.30 3.78
CA ALA A 73 5.44 1.86 4.81
C ALA A 73 4.06 2.16 4.23
N VAL A 74 3.01 1.72 4.92
CA VAL A 74 1.62 1.84 4.48
C VAL A 74 0.82 2.65 5.47
N ARG A 75 -0.04 3.53 4.95
CA ARG A 75 -1.11 4.18 5.70
C ARG A 75 -2.40 4.09 4.90
N ALA A 76 -3.47 3.72 5.56
CA ALA A 76 -4.76 3.58 4.90
C ALA A 76 -5.89 3.93 5.86
N SER A 77 -7.01 4.35 5.28
CA SER A 77 -8.26 4.57 6.00
C SER A 77 -9.44 4.18 5.12
N VAL A 78 -10.52 3.75 5.76
CA VAL A 78 -11.74 3.37 5.08
C VAL A 78 -12.94 3.85 5.89
N THR A 79 -13.96 4.32 5.18
CA THR A 79 -15.26 4.67 5.76
C THR A 79 -16.33 3.95 4.98
N VAL A 80 -17.20 3.22 5.67
CA VAL A 80 -18.36 2.55 5.10
C VAL A 80 -19.54 2.80 6.03
N GLN A 81 -20.47 3.65 5.63
CA GLN A 81 -21.61 4.04 6.46
C GLN A 81 -21.15 4.58 7.82
N ASP A 82 -21.55 3.95 8.92
CA ASP A 82 -21.18 4.34 10.29
C ASP A 82 -19.88 3.68 10.79
N LYS A 83 -19.15 3.02 9.90
CA LYS A 83 -17.91 2.31 10.22
C LYS A 83 -16.72 3.06 9.67
N TYR A 84 -15.71 3.19 10.49
CA TYR A 84 -14.47 3.84 10.13
C TYR A 84 -13.30 3.03 10.66
N ALA A 85 -12.25 2.91 9.86
CA ALA A 85 -11.00 2.29 10.30
C ALA A 85 -9.81 3.00 9.67
N SER A 86 -8.73 3.07 10.40
CA SER A 86 -7.45 3.51 9.89
C SER A 86 -6.36 2.56 10.33
N GLY A 87 -5.33 2.42 9.52
CA GLY A 87 -4.25 1.50 9.80
C GLY A 87 -2.93 1.98 9.25
N ALA A 88 -1.88 1.37 9.77
CA ALA A 88 -0.51 1.59 9.34
C ALA A 88 0.27 0.29 9.46
N GLY A 89 1.32 0.18 8.67
CA GLY A 89 2.16 -1.00 8.69
C GLY A 89 3.20 -0.94 7.60
N ARG A 90 3.61 -2.12 7.15
CA ARG A 90 4.70 -2.24 6.18
C ARG A 90 4.48 -3.42 5.26
N LEU A 91 4.73 -3.20 3.97
CA LEU A 91 4.88 -4.25 2.98
C LEU A 91 6.36 -4.57 2.82
N SER A 92 6.65 -5.85 2.56
CA SER A 92 7.99 -6.33 2.24
C SER A 92 7.87 -7.50 1.27
N GLY A 93 8.39 -7.34 0.06
CA GLY A 93 8.20 -8.35 -0.97
C GLY A 93 6.73 -8.55 -1.30
N ALA A 94 6.24 -9.77 -1.16
CA ALA A 94 4.87 -10.15 -1.48
C ALA A 94 3.94 -10.21 -0.25
N THR A 95 4.40 -9.77 0.91
CA THR A 95 3.63 -9.83 2.16
C THR A 95 3.64 -8.49 2.88
N GLY A 96 2.76 -8.36 3.86
CA GLY A 96 2.73 -7.19 4.70
C GLY A 96 1.96 -7.43 5.99
N HIS A 97 2.15 -6.54 6.94
CA HIS A 97 1.44 -6.58 8.21
C HIS A 97 1.40 -5.19 8.83
N GLY A 98 0.49 -5.03 9.75
CA GLY A 98 0.34 -3.78 10.48
C GLY A 98 -0.74 -3.83 11.52
N ARG A 99 -1.12 -2.66 12.00
CA ARG A 99 -2.17 -2.49 13.00
C ARG A 99 -3.25 -1.57 12.47
N TRP A 100 -4.46 -1.77 12.98
CA TRP A 100 -5.58 -0.92 12.65
C TRP A 100 -6.39 -0.60 13.91
N SER A 101 -7.09 0.51 13.86
CA SER A 101 -8.10 0.87 14.84
C SER A 101 -9.27 1.54 14.14
N GLY A 102 -10.44 1.48 14.76
CA GLY A 102 -11.64 2.04 14.17
C GLY A 102 -12.85 1.95 15.06
N ARG A 103 -13.99 2.21 14.46
CA ARG A 103 -15.25 2.13 15.15
C ARG A 103 -16.34 1.58 14.24
N SER A 104 -17.31 0.91 14.85
CA SER A 104 -18.57 0.51 14.21
C SER A 104 -19.69 1.07 15.08
N GLY A 105 -20.36 2.14 14.60
CA GLY A 105 -21.23 2.93 15.45
C GLY A 105 -20.46 3.51 16.64
N ASN A 106 -20.87 3.14 17.85
CA ASN A 106 -20.21 3.57 19.09
C ASN A 106 -19.14 2.59 19.60
N ALA A 107 -18.99 1.43 18.97
CA ALA A 107 -18.00 0.44 19.39
C ALA A 107 -16.63 0.79 18.85
N LEU A 108 -15.66 0.91 19.75
CA LEU A 108 -14.26 1.10 19.40
C LEU A 108 -13.60 -0.26 19.27
N CYS A 109 -12.87 -0.45 18.17
CA CYS A 109 -12.21 -1.71 17.85
C CYS A 109 -10.76 -1.46 17.44
N ALA A 110 -9.94 -2.48 17.62
CA ALA A 110 -8.55 -2.45 17.20
C ALA A 110 -8.05 -3.87 16.94
N GLY A 111 -7.01 -3.97 16.17
CA GLY A 111 -6.41 -5.24 15.85
C GLY A 111 -5.20 -5.12 14.96
N TYR A 112 -4.93 -6.18 14.21
CA TYR A 112 -3.84 -6.21 13.25
C TYR A 112 -4.37 -6.58 11.86
N TRP A 113 -3.56 -6.35 10.88
CA TRP A 113 -3.84 -6.79 9.52
C TRP A 113 -2.62 -7.47 8.90
N THR A 114 -2.90 -8.37 7.98
CA THR A 114 -1.88 -9.00 7.14
C THR A 114 -2.25 -8.80 5.68
N ALA A 115 -1.24 -8.82 4.83
CA ALA A 115 -1.42 -8.66 3.39
C ALA A 115 -0.60 -9.68 2.65
N GLN A 116 -1.13 -10.10 1.50
CA GLN A 116 -0.43 -10.99 0.59
C GLN A 116 -0.75 -10.58 -0.84
N ARG A 117 0.30 -10.44 -1.65
CA ARG A 117 0.14 -10.16 -3.08
C ARG A 117 -0.37 -11.41 -3.78
N ASN A 118 -1.35 -11.22 -4.64
CA ASN A 118 -1.89 -12.28 -5.50
C ASN A 118 -0.96 -12.64 -6.65
#